data_17ac7f89b80e494fbcdf7d0ebeccc772
#
_entry.id   17ac7f89b80e494fbcdf7d0ebeccc772
#
_cell.length_a   1.000
_cell.length_b   1.000
_cell.length_c   1.000
_cell.angle_alpha   90.00
_cell.angle_beta   90.00
_cell.angle_gamma   90.00
#
_symmetry.space_group_name_H-M   'P 1'
#
loop_
_entity.id
_entity.type
_entity.pdbx_description
1 polymer ?
#
loop_
_entity_poly.entity_id
_entity_poly.type
_entity_poly.pdbx_seq_one_letter_code
_entity_poly.pdbx_strand_id
1 'polypeptide(L)'
;MTSKINFISFAAALGFFFLPWVDFQCSDKSEITQSGFQTVAGGGSLGEEANLKVGDQKNDETRGSLDAALYVAVGLGCVILGLLLAVIGLLGGGPPSPALPALAAMALVLIGLQMKLGFPLEQKIVESYQKTGVEEEVAIIDTSELFAQEKIRIVYCPAIYFELGSLFLPICIAFLAMRPT
;
A
#
# COMPACT_ATOMS: atom_id res chain seq x y z
N MET A 1 7.73 22.16 18.40
CA MET A 1 6.51 21.35 18.33
C MET A 1 6.42 20.58 16.99
N THR A 2 6.70 21.21 15.88
CA THR A 2 6.71 20.65 14.50
C THR A 2 7.58 19.41 14.32
N SER A 3 8.79 19.35 14.88
CA SER A 3 9.68 18.17 14.77
C SER A 3 9.07 16.91 15.37
N LYS A 4 8.37 17.02 16.51
CA LYS A 4 7.69 15.89 17.14
C LYS A 4 6.53 15.36 16.29
N ILE A 5 5.76 16.26 15.67
CA ILE A 5 4.63 15.89 14.83
C ILE A 5 5.14 15.19 13.56
N ASN A 6 6.18 15.72 12.92
CA ASN A 6 6.79 15.08 11.75
C ASN A 6 7.32 13.68 12.09
N PHE A 7 7.99 13.52 13.25
CA PHE A 7 8.44 12.19 13.69
C PHE A 7 7.26 11.22 13.85
N ILE A 8 6.20 11.64 14.56
CA ILE A 8 5.02 10.79 14.77
C ILE A 8 4.36 10.43 13.44
N SER A 9 4.27 11.39 12.50
CA SER A 9 3.68 11.15 11.18
C SER A 9 4.43 10.10 10.38
N PHE A 10 5.75 10.23 10.26
CA PHE A 10 6.55 9.25 9.52
C PHE A 10 6.66 7.90 10.25
N ALA A 11 6.68 7.89 11.58
CA ALA A 11 6.65 6.66 12.36
C ALA A 11 5.32 5.93 12.21
N ALA A 12 4.20 6.65 12.23
CA ALA A 12 2.87 6.09 11.96
C ALA A 12 2.77 5.57 10.54
N ALA A 13 3.25 6.34 9.54
CA ALA A 13 3.31 5.90 8.16
C ALA A 13 4.09 4.59 8.03
N LEU A 14 5.29 4.49 8.59
CA LEU A 14 6.05 3.25 8.58
C LEU A 14 5.29 2.10 9.25
N GLY A 15 4.58 2.36 10.35
CA GLY A 15 3.75 1.35 11.04
C GLY A 15 2.62 0.83 10.16
N PHE A 16 1.95 1.69 9.42
CA PHE A 16 0.84 1.29 8.52
C PHE A 16 1.31 0.44 7.33
N PHE A 17 2.58 0.47 6.92
CA PHE A 17 3.12 -0.44 5.92
C PHE A 17 3.03 -1.92 6.31
N PHE A 18 3.01 -2.23 7.60
CA PHE A 18 2.89 -3.63 8.08
C PHE A 18 1.45 -4.10 8.19
N LEU A 19 0.47 -3.21 8.12
CA LEU A 19 -0.93 -3.57 8.15
C LEU A 19 -1.45 -3.95 6.75
N PRO A 20 -2.54 -4.72 6.64
CA PRO A 20 -3.11 -5.07 5.34
C PRO A 20 -3.63 -3.82 4.62
N TRP A 21 -3.22 -3.67 3.36
CA TRP A 21 -3.64 -2.59 2.46
C TRP A 21 -4.72 -3.03 1.50
N VAL A 22 -4.61 -4.26 1.01
CA VAL A 22 -5.51 -4.85 0.03
C VAL A 22 -6.00 -6.18 0.57
N ASP A 23 -7.30 -6.41 0.48
CA ASP A 23 -7.97 -7.65 0.84
C ASP A 23 -8.76 -8.15 -0.36
N PHE A 24 -8.42 -9.36 -0.80
CA PHE A 24 -9.13 -10.07 -1.84
C PHE A 24 -10.18 -10.96 -1.18
N GLN A 25 -11.44 -10.71 -1.51
CA GLN A 25 -12.57 -11.41 -0.95
C GLN A 25 -13.31 -12.20 -2.04
N CYS A 26 -13.64 -13.44 -1.73
CA CYS A 26 -14.50 -14.29 -2.53
C CYS A 26 -15.74 -14.63 -1.71
N SER A 27 -16.93 -14.30 -2.21
CA SER A 27 -18.20 -14.51 -1.50
C SER A 27 -18.22 -13.95 -0.07
N ASP A 28 -17.74 -12.72 0.11
CA ASP A 28 -17.61 -11.98 1.38
C ASP A 28 -16.60 -12.59 2.39
N LYS A 29 -15.74 -13.49 1.94
CA LYS A 29 -14.66 -14.09 2.76
C LYS A 29 -13.30 -13.61 2.26
N SER A 30 -12.43 -13.22 3.20
CA SER A 30 -11.05 -12.85 2.91
C SER A 30 -10.24 -14.10 2.54
N GLU A 31 -9.76 -14.15 1.30
CA GLU A 31 -8.95 -15.26 0.80
C GLU A 31 -7.46 -14.92 0.81
N ILE A 32 -7.11 -13.70 0.41
CA ILE A 32 -5.71 -13.23 0.35
C ILE A 32 -5.64 -11.78 0.79
N THR A 33 -4.72 -11.48 1.70
CA THR A 33 -4.40 -10.11 2.09
C THR A 33 -2.98 -9.74 1.71
N GLN A 34 -2.76 -8.48 1.38
CA GLN A 34 -1.44 -7.94 1.07
C GLN A 34 -1.20 -6.66 1.86
N SER A 35 -0.13 -6.64 2.68
CA SER A 35 0.33 -5.44 3.37
C SER A 35 1.19 -4.55 2.45
N GLY A 36 1.42 -3.30 2.83
CA GLY A 36 2.33 -2.42 2.10
C GLY A 36 3.73 -3.00 1.98
N PHE A 37 4.23 -3.63 3.05
CA PHE A 37 5.55 -4.29 3.02
C PHE A 37 5.57 -5.51 2.09
N GLN A 38 4.53 -6.35 2.11
CA GLN A 38 4.39 -7.48 1.19
C GLN A 38 4.29 -7.03 -0.27
N THR A 39 3.67 -5.90 -0.52
CA THR A 39 3.60 -5.27 -1.85
C THR A 39 5.01 -4.94 -2.37
N VAL A 40 5.90 -4.47 -1.51
CA VAL A 40 7.31 -4.20 -1.85
C VAL A 40 8.10 -5.50 -2.03
N ALA A 41 7.85 -6.50 -1.18
CA ALA A 41 8.58 -7.77 -1.20
C ALA A 41 8.07 -8.76 -2.27
N GLY A 42 6.95 -8.47 -2.94
CA GLY A 42 6.34 -9.39 -3.92
C GLY A 42 5.64 -10.57 -3.26
N GLY A 43 4.96 -10.36 -2.12
CA GLY A 43 4.28 -11.42 -1.38
C GLY A 43 2.83 -11.09 -1.03
N GLY A 44 2.13 -12.07 -0.49
CA GLY A 44 0.78 -11.96 0.08
C GLY A 44 0.59 -12.97 1.21
N SER A 45 -0.40 -12.76 2.05
CA SER A 45 -0.79 -13.69 3.11
C SER A 45 -2.15 -14.30 2.79
N LEU A 46 -2.27 -15.61 2.95
CA LEU A 46 -3.56 -16.29 2.83
C LEU A 46 -4.47 -15.85 3.99
N GLY A 47 -5.75 -15.64 3.71
CA GLY A 47 -6.77 -15.37 4.71
C GLY A 47 -6.94 -16.54 5.68
N GLU A 48 -7.52 -16.27 6.84
CA GLU A 48 -7.65 -17.25 7.94
C GLU A 48 -8.39 -18.53 7.50
N GLU A 49 -9.42 -18.42 6.65
CA GLU A 49 -10.17 -19.57 6.16
C GLU A 49 -9.46 -20.34 5.02
N ALA A 50 -8.66 -19.64 4.21
CA ALA A 50 -7.85 -20.29 3.17
C ALA A 50 -6.72 -21.12 3.79
N ASN A 51 -6.13 -20.70 4.91
CA ASN A 51 -5.15 -21.45 5.68
C ASN A 51 -5.70 -22.80 6.23
N LEU A 52 -6.98 -22.88 6.53
CA LEU A 52 -7.63 -24.11 6.99
C LEU A 52 -7.83 -25.15 5.89
N LYS A 53 -7.93 -24.71 4.62
CA LYS A 53 -8.17 -25.60 3.46
C LYS A 53 -6.90 -26.04 2.76
N VAL A 54 -5.83 -25.27 2.89
CA VAL A 54 -4.54 -25.53 2.22
C VAL A 54 -3.54 -25.87 3.32
N GLY A 55 -3.28 -27.17 3.53
CA GLY A 55 -2.25 -27.61 4.47
C GLY A 55 -0.90 -26.95 4.20
N ASP A 56 -0.03 -26.92 5.21
CA ASP A 56 1.24 -26.19 5.33
C ASP A 56 2.18 -26.13 4.12
N GLN A 57 1.99 -26.99 3.12
CA GLN A 57 2.89 -27.09 1.95
C GLN A 57 2.74 -26.00 0.89
N LYS A 58 1.63 -25.25 0.86
CA LYS A 58 1.38 -24.23 -0.19
C LYS A 58 1.75 -22.78 0.19
N ASN A 59 2.08 -22.54 1.44
CA ASN A 59 2.43 -21.19 1.92
C ASN A 59 3.70 -20.61 1.28
N ASP A 60 4.67 -21.45 0.90
CA ASP A 60 5.93 -20.97 0.32
C ASP A 60 5.81 -20.60 -1.17
N GLU A 61 4.96 -21.26 -1.93
CA GLU A 61 4.78 -20.96 -3.37
C GLU A 61 4.04 -19.63 -3.62
N THR A 62 3.12 -19.26 -2.73
CA THR A 62 2.36 -18.01 -2.87
C THR A 62 3.19 -16.79 -2.45
N ARG A 63 4.19 -16.99 -1.58
CA ARG A 63 5.07 -15.92 -1.09
C ARG A 63 6.00 -15.30 -2.13
N GLY A 64 6.39 -16.05 -3.16
CA GLY A 64 7.40 -15.63 -4.15
C GLY A 64 6.86 -15.31 -5.54
N SER A 65 5.54 -15.30 -5.75
CA SER A 65 4.97 -15.28 -7.11
C SER A 65 4.38 -13.95 -7.55
N LEU A 66 4.34 -12.93 -6.69
CA LEU A 66 3.85 -11.59 -7.02
C LEU A 66 5.01 -10.67 -7.41
N ASP A 67 4.81 -9.84 -8.42
CA ASP A 67 5.79 -8.83 -8.79
C ASP A 67 5.88 -7.74 -7.70
N ALA A 68 7.07 -7.22 -7.45
CA ALA A 68 7.28 -6.15 -6.51
C ALA A 68 6.74 -4.82 -7.08
N ALA A 69 5.96 -4.09 -6.29
CA ALA A 69 5.46 -2.77 -6.68
C ALA A 69 6.56 -1.71 -6.52
N LEU A 70 7.21 -1.35 -7.61
CA LEU A 70 8.33 -0.40 -7.60
C LEU A 70 7.94 0.96 -7.00
N TYR A 71 6.76 1.48 -7.31
CA TYR A 71 6.31 2.77 -6.78
C TYR A 71 6.13 2.73 -5.26
N VAL A 72 5.60 1.63 -4.72
CA VAL A 72 5.47 1.44 -3.27
C VAL A 72 6.85 1.29 -2.62
N ALA A 73 7.79 0.59 -3.27
CA ALA A 73 9.15 0.44 -2.77
C ALA A 73 9.88 1.80 -2.65
N VAL A 74 9.76 2.66 -3.67
CA VAL A 74 10.33 4.02 -3.64
C VAL A 74 9.58 4.87 -2.59
N GLY A 75 8.26 4.74 -2.49
CA GLY A 75 7.44 5.40 -1.46
C GLY A 75 7.90 5.03 -0.04
N LEU A 76 8.11 3.74 0.23
CA LEU A 76 8.66 3.25 1.50
C LEU A 76 10.06 3.85 1.77
N GLY A 77 10.92 3.92 0.75
CA GLY A 77 12.23 4.58 0.84
C GLY A 77 12.11 6.05 1.28
N CYS A 78 11.15 6.79 0.71
CA CYS A 78 10.86 8.17 1.12
C CYS A 78 10.37 8.26 2.58
N VAL A 79 9.53 7.33 3.04
CA VAL A 79 9.06 7.27 4.42
C VAL A 79 10.20 7.01 5.39
N ILE A 80 11.06 6.03 5.09
CA ILE A 80 12.24 5.71 5.92
C ILE A 80 13.20 6.90 5.99
N LEU A 81 13.52 7.52 4.85
CA LEU A 81 14.39 8.69 4.81
C LEU A 81 13.77 9.87 5.56
N GLY A 82 12.47 10.10 5.40
CA GLY A 82 11.73 11.11 6.15
C GLY A 82 11.76 10.88 7.65
N LEU A 83 11.60 9.63 8.10
CA LEU A 83 11.72 9.27 9.50
C LEU A 83 13.13 9.53 10.05
N LEU A 84 14.18 9.15 9.31
CA LEU A 84 15.57 9.42 9.71
C LEU A 84 15.85 10.91 9.86
N LEU A 85 15.42 11.73 8.89
CA LEU A 85 15.56 13.18 8.97
C LEU A 85 14.75 13.78 10.12
N ALA A 86 13.57 13.27 10.41
CA ALA A 86 12.75 13.69 11.53
C ALA A 86 13.41 13.36 12.88
N VAL A 87 14.05 12.19 13.01
CA VAL A 87 14.83 11.79 14.19
C VAL A 87 16.04 12.73 14.39
N ILE A 88 16.81 13.00 13.33
CA ILE A 88 17.95 13.91 13.37
C ILE A 88 17.49 15.31 13.82
N GLY A 89 16.37 15.82 13.25
CA GLY A 89 15.81 17.11 13.65
C GLY A 89 15.29 17.13 15.08
N LEU A 90 14.80 16.01 15.61
CA LEU A 90 14.33 15.87 16.97
C LEU A 90 15.51 15.90 17.98
N LEU A 91 16.58 15.16 17.68
CA LEU A 91 17.78 15.06 18.54
C LEU A 91 18.66 16.30 18.46
N GLY A 92 18.77 16.91 17.27
CA GLY A 92 19.62 18.08 17.03
C GLY A 92 19.03 19.41 17.49
N GLY A 93 17.73 19.45 17.91
CA GLY A 93 17.05 20.66 18.38
C GLY A 93 16.93 21.78 17.32
N GLY A 94 17.29 21.48 16.05
CA GLY A 94 17.23 22.41 14.94
C GLY A 94 15.84 22.60 14.34
N PRO A 95 15.67 23.55 13.41
CA PRO A 95 14.43 23.69 12.67
C PRO A 95 14.15 22.43 11.83
N PRO A 96 12.88 22.08 11.57
CA PRO A 96 12.55 20.92 10.77
C PRO A 96 13.10 21.07 9.34
N SER A 97 13.67 20.00 8.81
CA SER A 97 14.24 19.99 7.46
C SER A 97 13.13 20.31 6.43
N PRO A 98 13.36 21.21 5.48
CA PRO A 98 12.42 21.50 4.39
C PRO A 98 12.22 20.30 3.44
N ALA A 99 13.08 19.29 3.51
CA ALA A 99 12.93 18.05 2.75
C ALA A 99 11.78 17.16 3.24
N LEU A 100 11.35 17.28 4.52
CA LEU A 100 10.32 16.44 5.09
C LEU A 100 8.98 16.52 4.33
N PRO A 101 8.40 17.71 4.06
CA PRO A 101 7.17 17.79 3.29
C PRO A 101 7.35 17.31 1.84
N ALA A 102 8.52 17.49 1.24
CA ALA A 102 8.80 17.00 -0.11
C ALA A 102 8.82 15.46 -0.16
N LEU A 103 9.45 14.81 0.81
CA LEU A 103 9.47 13.35 0.93
C LEU A 103 8.06 12.79 1.20
N ALA A 104 7.28 13.44 2.04
CA ALA A 104 5.90 13.05 2.31
C ALA A 104 5.03 13.19 1.05
N ALA A 105 5.17 14.30 0.29
CA ALA A 105 4.46 14.50 -0.97
C ALA A 105 4.85 13.47 -2.02
N MET A 106 6.15 13.16 -2.14
CA MET A 106 6.63 12.13 -3.06
C MET A 106 6.06 10.76 -2.72
N ALA A 107 6.09 10.34 -1.45
CA ALA A 107 5.51 9.08 -1.01
C ALA A 107 4.00 9.01 -1.30
N LEU A 108 3.25 10.09 -1.00
CA LEU A 108 1.82 10.19 -1.31
C LEU A 108 1.53 9.99 -2.79
N VAL A 109 2.26 10.70 -3.67
CA VAL A 109 2.07 10.60 -5.13
C VAL A 109 2.37 9.18 -5.61
N LEU A 110 3.45 8.57 -5.15
CA LEU A 110 3.86 7.23 -5.57
C LEU A 110 2.87 6.15 -5.12
N ILE A 111 2.42 6.20 -3.86
CA ILE A 111 1.41 5.26 -3.33
C ILE A 111 0.08 5.47 -4.05
N GLY A 112 -0.36 6.72 -4.24
CA GLY A 112 -1.58 7.05 -4.96
C GLY A 112 -1.53 6.62 -6.44
N LEU A 113 -0.36 6.73 -7.09
CA LEU A 113 -0.15 6.24 -8.45
C LEU A 113 -0.26 4.71 -8.50
N GLN A 114 0.33 4.00 -7.52
CA GLN A 114 0.21 2.54 -7.43
C GLN A 114 -1.25 2.11 -7.22
N MET A 115 -2.01 2.81 -6.36
CA MET A 115 -3.45 2.54 -6.20
C MET A 115 -4.23 2.69 -7.51
N LYS A 116 -3.86 3.66 -8.34
CA LYS A 116 -4.49 3.87 -9.66
C LYS A 116 -4.08 2.82 -10.69
N LEU A 117 -2.86 2.31 -10.63
CA LEU A 117 -2.35 1.29 -11.54
C LEU A 117 -2.77 -0.13 -11.12
N GLY A 118 -3.31 -0.30 -9.93
CA GLY A 118 -3.59 -1.58 -9.29
C GLY A 118 -2.36 -2.17 -8.60
N PHE A 119 -2.59 -2.91 -7.53
CA PHE A 119 -1.55 -3.62 -6.81
C PHE A 119 -1.16 -4.93 -7.54
N PRO A 120 0.05 -5.48 -7.30
CA PRO A 120 0.49 -6.71 -7.95
C PRO A 120 -0.46 -7.89 -7.73
N LEU A 121 -1.09 -7.98 -6.56
CA LEU A 121 -2.11 -8.96 -6.25
C LEU A 121 -3.33 -8.82 -7.18
N GLU A 122 -3.83 -7.60 -7.35
CA GLU A 122 -4.96 -7.27 -8.21
C GLU A 122 -4.66 -7.62 -9.67
N GLN A 123 -3.49 -7.20 -10.18
CA GLN A 123 -3.07 -7.47 -11.56
C GLN A 123 -2.97 -8.97 -11.83
N LYS A 124 -2.41 -9.75 -10.91
CA LYS A 124 -2.26 -11.19 -11.07
C LYS A 124 -3.59 -11.94 -11.00
N ILE A 125 -4.52 -11.48 -10.16
CA ILE A 125 -5.87 -12.03 -10.11
C ILE A 125 -6.56 -11.80 -11.45
N VAL A 126 -6.57 -10.56 -11.96
CA VAL A 126 -7.15 -10.24 -13.27
C VAL A 126 -6.51 -11.08 -14.38
N GLU A 127 -5.19 -11.21 -14.39
CA GLU A 127 -4.47 -12.03 -15.38
C GLU A 127 -4.84 -13.52 -15.29
N SER A 128 -5.01 -14.06 -14.09
CA SER A 128 -5.38 -15.47 -13.90
C SER A 128 -6.80 -15.75 -14.41
N TYR A 129 -7.72 -14.83 -14.20
CA TYR A 129 -9.09 -14.95 -14.72
C TYR A 129 -9.14 -14.81 -16.24
N GLN A 130 -8.35 -13.93 -16.84
CA GLN A 130 -8.26 -13.82 -18.29
C GLN A 130 -7.68 -15.09 -18.95
N LYS A 131 -6.75 -15.78 -18.30
CA LYS A 131 -6.18 -17.05 -18.79
C LYS A 131 -7.13 -18.25 -18.62
N THR A 132 -7.99 -18.23 -17.62
CA THR A 132 -8.93 -19.34 -17.33
C THR A 132 -10.25 -19.19 -18.09
N GLY A 133 -10.59 -18.02 -18.51
CA GLY A 133 -11.77 -17.68 -19.31
C GLY A 133 -11.51 -17.84 -20.79
N VAL A 134 -11.54 -19.08 -21.24
CA VAL A 134 -11.96 -19.57 -22.60
C VAL A 134 -11.49 -18.80 -23.83
N GLU A 135 -10.98 -19.56 -24.78
CA GLU A 135 -10.81 -19.27 -26.23
C GLU A 135 -12.11 -18.85 -26.96
N GLU A 136 -13.04 -18.19 -26.32
CA GLU A 136 -14.24 -17.68 -26.98
C GLU A 136 -14.30 -16.14 -26.87
N GLU A 137 -14.08 -15.54 -28.04
CA GLU A 137 -14.43 -14.18 -28.44
C GLU A 137 -13.89 -13.04 -27.52
N VAL A 138 -12.74 -12.48 -27.95
CA VAL A 138 -12.16 -11.25 -27.42
C VAL A 138 -13.12 -10.07 -27.61
N ALA A 139 -14.14 -10.01 -26.78
CA ALA A 139 -14.81 -8.77 -26.45
C ALA A 139 -14.04 -8.13 -25.29
N ILE A 140 -13.80 -6.84 -25.35
CA ILE A 140 -13.24 -6.02 -24.27
C ILE A 140 -14.17 -6.20 -23.06
N ILE A 141 -13.89 -7.22 -22.22
CA ILE A 141 -14.68 -7.48 -21.03
C ILE A 141 -14.27 -6.39 -20.03
N ASP A 142 -15.19 -5.50 -19.74
CA ASP A 142 -15.07 -4.54 -18.65
C ASP A 142 -14.83 -5.33 -17.36
N THR A 143 -13.71 -5.10 -16.70
CA THR A 143 -13.33 -5.77 -15.45
C THR A 143 -14.44 -5.73 -14.39
N SER A 144 -15.31 -4.73 -14.45
CA SER A 144 -16.48 -4.60 -13.57
C SER A 144 -17.51 -5.71 -13.75
N GLU A 145 -17.69 -6.26 -14.97
CA GLU A 145 -18.64 -7.35 -15.23
C GLU A 145 -18.12 -8.71 -14.76
N LEU A 146 -16.82 -8.96 -14.87
CA LEU A 146 -16.17 -10.20 -14.39
C LEU A 146 -16.33 -10.35 -12.86
N PHE A 147 -16.15 -9.25 -12.14
CA PHE A 147 -16.31 -9.22 -10.68
C PHE A 147 -17.77 -9.37 -10.22
N ALA A 148 -18.74 -9.00 -11.05
CA ALA A 148 -20.15 -9.11 -10.71
C ALA A 148 -20.68 -10.56 -10.78
N GLN A 149 -20.10 -11.42 -11.62
CA GLN A 149 -20.60 -12.78 -11.84
C GLN A 149 -20.15 -13.77 -10.75
N GLU A 150 -18.94 -13.62 -10.17
CA GLU A 150 -18.40 -14.55 -9.16
C GLU A 150 -18.35 -13.99 -7.73
N LYS A 151 -18.96 -12.83 -7.45
CA LYS A 151 -18.85 -12.14 -6.14
C LYS A 151 -17.41 -11.94 -5.65
N ILE A 152 -16.51 -11.72 -6.59
CA ILE A 152 -15.13 -11.37 -6.30
C ILE A 152 -15.05 -9.89 -5.99
N ARG A 153 -14.36 -9.54 -4.90
CA ARG A 153 -14.23 -8.15 -4.47
C ARG A 153 -12.80 -7.86 -4.01
N ILE A 154 -12.25 -6.79 -4.55
CA ILE A 154 -11.00 -6.22 -4.04
C ILE A 154 -11.37 -5.05 -3.14
N VAL A 155 -10.94 -5.11 -1.88
CA VAL A 155 -11.24 -4.10 -0.88
C VAL A 155 -9.93 -3.45 -0.42
N TYR A 156 -9.85 -2.13 -0.52
CA TYR A 156 -8.78 -1.38 0.10
C TYR A 156 -9.03 -1.23 1.58
N CYS A 157 -8.12 -1.74 2.39
CA CYS A 157 -8.24 -1.71 3.84
C CYS A 157 -8.03 -0.30 4.41
N PRO A 158 -8.62 0.03 5.56
CA PRO A 158 -8.47 1.35 6.19
C PRO A 158 -7.02 1.77 6.41
N ALA A 159 -6.10 0.83 6.58
CA ALA A 159 -4.69 1.11 6.83
C ALA A 159 -4.03 1.95 5.73
N ILE A 160 -4.37 1.74 4.45
CA ILE A 160 -3.81 2.54 3.36
C ILE A 160 -4.28 4.01 3.43
N TYR A 161 -5.52 4.24 3.84
CA TYR A 161 -6.04 5.62 4.00
C TYR A 161 -5.41 6.32 5.21
N PHE A 162 -5.14 5.59 6.30
CA PHE A 162 -4.40 6.12 7.44
C PHE A 162 -2.93 6.42 7.09
N GLU A 163 -2.32 5.59 6.24
CA GLU A 163 -1.00 5.84 5.66
C GLU A 163 -0.98 7.18 4.93
N LEU A 164 -1.88 7.35 3.96
CA LEU A 164 -2.00 8.60 3.19
C LEU A 164 -2.28 9.80 4.09
N GLY A 165 -3.16 9.66 5.10
CA GLY A 165 -3.46 10.70 6.07
C GLY A 165 -2.26 11.11 6.91
N SER A 166 -1.45 10.15 7.36
CA SER A 166 -0.24 10.42 8.13
C SER A 166 0.83 11.17 7.34
N LEU A 167 0.98 10.86 6.04
CA LEU A 167 1.90 11.56 5.14
C LEU A 167 1.39 12.94 4.74
N PHE A 168 0.09 13.18 4.75
CA PHE A 168 -0.47 14.49 4.45
C PHE A 168 -0.19 15.53 5.54
N LEU A 169 -0.04 15.10 6.79
CA LEU A 169 0.15 15.99 7.94
C LEU A 169 1.45 16.84 7.88
N PRO A 170 2.64 16.31 7.54
CA PRO A 170 3.86 17.13 7.37
C PRO A 170 3.71 18.20 6.28
N ILE A 171 2.96 17.92 5.22
CA ILE A 171 2.70 18.87 4.13
C ILE A 171 1.83 20.01 4.63
N CYS A 172 0.75 19.72 5.36
CA CYS A 172 -0.14 20.73 5.95
C CYS A 172 0.62 21.65 6.91
N ILE A 173 1.48 21.08 7.75
CA ILE A 173 2.29 21.85 8.71
C ILE A 173 3.23 22.80 8.00
N ALA A 174 3.90 22.32 6.93
CA ALA A 174 4.79 23.16 6.14
C ALA A 174 4.05 24.33 5.50
N PHE A 175 2.85 24.06 4.95
CA PHE A 175 2.02 25.07 4.31
C PHE A 175 1.54 26.13 5.30
N LEU A 176 1.15 25.71 6.53
CA LEU A 176 0.75 26.65 7.59
C LEU A 176 1.92 27.52 8.06
N ALA A 177 3.14 26.95 8.08
CA ALA A 177 4.34 27.68 8.47
C ALA A 177 4.80 28.73 7.44
N MET A 178 4.37 28.61 6.19
CA MET A 178 4.70 29.56 5.11
C MET A 178 3.72 30.74 5.01
N ARG A 179 2.61 30.76 5.77
CA ARG A 179 1.67 31.89 5.75
C ARG A 179 2.32 33.11 6.38
N PRO A 180 2.44 34.25 5.66
CA PRO A 180 2.89 35.49 6.24
C PRO A 180 1.88 35.93 7.33
N THR A 181 2.36 36.26 8.50
CA THR A 181 1.60 36.92 9.58
C THR A 181 1.32 38.35 9.25
#